data_d5266ebe56d2b6aece13eccbe46122a0
#
_entry.id   d5266ebe56d2b6aece13eccbe46122a0
#
_cell.length_a   1.000
_cell.length_b   1.000
_cell.length_c   1.000
_cell.angle_alpha   90.00
_cell.angle_beta   90.00
_cell.angle_gamma   90.00
#
_symmetry.space_group_name_H-M   'P 1'
#
loop_
_entity.id
_entity.type
_entity.pdbx_description
1 polymer ?
#
loop_
_entity_poly.entity_id
_entity_poly.type
_entity_poly.pdbx_seq_one_letter_code
_entity_poly.pdbx_strand_id
1 'polypeptide(L)'
;MLSLASMVAASLVLDAVPPAFVERVAGTAVTVELMRIPGGEGVKPFFAARTEVPWELFDAFIYGLDAKAGQSTPEADAVTRPTKPYVSVDRGFGHQGWPAISMSSKGAVQFCEWLSRKTGRTYRLPTVAEWKCMAKASGVTAESMARHAWTDADADVRTHRCGEKPADAAGLVDVWGNAAEWCIAEGGGYCILGGSYRDERIDPAAMKPVPETPSWNDSDPQFPKSVWWLVDGPFIGMRVVTSDGPDAAKSVGPASPATPNPPAAPNAPATPNATAPKDSR
;
A
#
# COMPACT_ATOMS: atom_id res chain seq x y z
N MET A 1 39.60 49.61 -4.25
CA MET A 1 39.46 48.38 -5.04
C MET A 1 38.91 47.34 -4.09
N LEU A 2 37.58 47.15 -4.05
CA LEU A 2 36.93 46.09 -3.27
C LEU A 2 36.64 44.92 -4.21
N SER A 3 37.22 43.76 -3.89
CA SER A 3 36.99 42.53 -4.60
C SER A 3 35.67 41.91 -4.09
N LEU A 4 34.66 41.80 -4.97
CA LEU A 4 33.46 41.03 -4.75
C LEU A 4 33.81 39.56 -4.94
N ALA A 5 33.92 38.80 -3.84
CA ALA A 5 33.95 37.34 -3.89
C ALA A 5 32.54 36.83 -4.16
N SER A 6 32.32 36.27 -5.35
CA SER A 6 31.08 35.63 -5.76
C SER A 6 30.99 34.29 -5.05
N MET A 7 30.13 34.18 -4.02
CA MET A 7 29.74 32.89 -3.43
C MET A 7 28.81 32.20 -4.40
N VAL A 8 29.33 31.24 -5.14
CA VAL A 8 28.52 30.26 -5.85
C VAL A 8 27.98 29.27 -4.82
N ALA A 9 26.70 29.40 -4.48
CA ALA A 9 26.00 28.42 -3.71
C ALA A 9 25.85 27.15 -4.58
N ALA A 10 26.69 26.16 -4.34
CA ALA A 10 26.50 24.82 -4.88
C ALA A 10 25.22 24.25 -4.25
N SER A 11 24.15 24.24 -5.03
CA SER A 11 22.96 23.46 -4.70
C SER A 11 23.36 21.99 -4.72
N LEU A 12 23.54 21.41 -3.52
CA LEU A 12 23.62 19.95 -3.37
C LEU A 12 22.25 19.38 -3.78
N VAL A 13 22.14 19.01 -5.05
CA VAL A 13 21.13 18.05 -5.46
C VAL A 13 21.51 16.77 -4.72
N LEU A 14 20.77 16.44 -3.66
CA LEU A 14 20.86 15.09 -3.08
C LEU A 14 20.48 14.15 -4.22
N ASP A 15 21.46 13.44 -4.77
CA ASP A 15 21.21 12.40 -5.74
C ASP A 15 20.24 11.40 -5.11
N ALA A 16 19.08 11.22 -5.75
CA ALA A 16 18.09 10.27 -5.28
C ALA A 16 18.74 8.89 -5.19
N VAL A 17 18.53 8.19 -4.07
CA VAL A 17 19.02 6.81 -3.89
C VAL A 17 18.49 5.98 -5.06
N PRO A 18 19.35 5.37 -5.90
CA PRO A 18 18.89 4.59 -7.04
C PRO A 18 18.20 3.31 -6.56
N PRO A 19 17.23 2.78 -7.32
CA PRO A 19 16.60 1.51 -7.00
C PRO A 19 17.61 0.38 -7.04
N ALA A 20 17.46 -0.62 -6.17
CA ALA A 20 18.28 -1.83 -6.18
C ALA A 20 18.10 -2.62 -7.49
N PHE A 21 16.86 -2.64 -7.99
CA PHE A 21 16.51 -3.13 -9.31
C PHE A 21 15.13 -2.64 -9.75
N VAL A 22 14.85 -2.78 -11.03
CA VAL A 22 13.56 -2.44 -11.65
C VAL A 22 12.92 -3.70 -12.19
N GLU A 23 11.74 -4.04 -11.70
CA GLU A 23 10.96 -5.17 -12.19
C GLU A 23 10.05 -4.74 -13.33
N ARG A 24 10.07 -5.50 -14.43
CA ARG A 24 9.12 -5.31 -15.53
C ARG A 24 7.95 -6.27 -15.36
N VAL A 25 6.74 -5.73 -15.36
CA VAL A 25 5.54 -6.54 -15.25
C VAL A 25 5.10 -7.01 -16.64
N ALA A 26 5.26 -8.29 -16.87
CA ALA A 26 4.99 -8.89 -18.20
C ALA A 26 3.54 -8.65 -18.65
N GLY A 27 3.38 -8.20 -19.91
CA GLY A 27 2.08 -7.88 -20.49
C GLY A 27 1.58 -6.47 -20.17
N THR A 28 2.38 -5.65 -19.48
CA THR A 28 2.07 -4.24 -19.19
C THR A 28 3.22 -3.33 -19.60
N ALA A 29 2.96 -2.02 -19.62
CA ALA A 29 4.02 -1.01 -19.77
C ALA A 29 4.60 -0.56 -18.43
N VAL A 30 4.11 -1.10 -17.32
CA VAL A 30 4.44 -0.65 -15.96
C VAL A 30 5.67 -1.37 -15.44
N THR A 31 6.49 -0.64 -14.70
CA THR A 31 7.64 -1.15 -13.97
C THR A 31 7.48 -0.85 -12.49
N VAL A 32 8.10 -1.69 -11.64
CA VAL A 32 8.16 -1.48 -10.19
C VAL A 32 9.63 -1.28 -9.82
N GLU A 33 9.95 -0.13 -9.27
CA GLU A 33 11.28 0.15 -8.71
C GLU A 33 11.35 -0.44 -7.29
N LEU A 34 12.37 -1.24 -7.02
CA LEU A 34 12.55 -1.92 -5.74
C LEU A 34 13.75 -1.30 -5.00
N MET A 35 13.50 -0.84 -3.78
CA MET A 35 14.51 -0.31 -2.87
C MET A 35 14.94 -1.38 -1.88
N ARG A 36 16.26 -1.47 -1.61
CA ARG A 36 16.76 -2.43 -0.63
C ARG A 36 16.60 -1.90 0.79
N ILE A 37 15.88 -2.64 1.61
CA ILE A 37 15.70 -2.34 3.04
C ILE A 37 16.61 -3.28 3.84
N PRO A 38 17.45 -2.74 4.74
CA PRO A 38 18.47 -3.56 5.45
C PRO A 38 17.86 -4.55 6.44
N GLY A 39 16.58 -4.45 6.76
CA GLY A 39 15.94 -5.22 7.81
C GLY A 39 16.18 -4.60 9.19
N GLY A 40 16.05 -5.42 10.23
CA GLY A 40 16.20 -4.98 11.62
C GLY A 40 16.09 -6.16 12.58
N GLU A 41 15.80 -5.93 13.86
CA GLU A 41 15.63 -6.99 14.85
C GLU A 41 14.64 -8.07 14.38
N GLY A 42 15.13 -9.29 14.14
CA GLY A 42 14.33 -10.41 13.66
C GLY A 42 13.85 -10.32 12.21
N VAL A 43 14.12 -9.24 11.49
CA VAL A 43 13.72 -9.04 10.10
C VAL A 43 14.96 -9.12 9.20
N LYS A 44 14.94 -10.07 8.26
CA LYS A 44 16.00 -10.18 7.24
C LYS A 44 15.92 -9.01 6.25
N PRO A 45 17.02 -8.65 5.55
CA PRO A 45 16.96 -7.70 4.45
C PRO A 45 15.96 -8.14 3.39
N PHE A 46 15.24 -7.18 2.82
CA PHE A 46 14.22 -7.39 1.80
C PHE A 46 14.17 -6.21 0.82
N PHE A 47 13.33 -6.27 -0.16
CA PHE A 47 13.11 -5.20 -1.13
C PHE A 47 11.67 -4.71 -1.04
N ALA A 48 11.49 -3.39 -1.02
CA ALA A 48 10.19 -2.74 -1.01
C ALA A 48 10.00 -1.93 -2.29
N ALA A 49 8.80 -1.90 -2.83
CA ALA A 49 8.48 -1.00 -3.93
C ALA A 49 8.72 0.45 -3.47
N ARG A 50 9.35 1.25 -4.34
CA ARG A 50 9.69 2.64 -4.05
C ARG A 50 8.47 3.48 -3.75
N THR A 51 7.39 3.24 -4.48
CA THR A 51 6.10 3.91 -4.34
C THR A 51 5.05 2.95 -3.79
N GLU A 52 3.92 3.47 -3.37
CA GLU A 52 2.66 2.73 -3.30
C GLU A 52 2.36 2.13 -4.69
N VAL A 53 1.51 1.11 -4.75
CA VAL A 53 1.05 0.52 -6.02
C VAL A 53 0.18 1.55 -6.74
N PRO A 54 0.57 2.02 -7.94
CA PRO A 54 -0.21 2.99 -8.66
C PRO A 54 -1.38 2.36 -9.41
N TRP A 55 -2.40 3.17 -9.74
CA TRP A 55 -3.62 2.70 -10.42
C TRP A 55 -3.33 1.96 -11.73
N GLU A 56 -2.44 2.45 -12.57
CA GLU A 56 -2.15 1.81 -13.85
C GLU A 56 -1.63 0.37 -13.72
N LEU A 57 -0.96 0.05 -12.61
CA LEU A 57 -0.54 -1.31 -12.31
C LEU A 57 -1.68 -2.14 -11.73
N PHE A 58 -2.49 -1.54 -10.85
CA PHE A 58 -3.64 -2.20 -10.27
C PHE A 58 -4.75 -2.45 -11.30
N ASP A 59 -4.93 -1.55 -12.26
CA ASP A 59 -5.84 -1.72 -13.40
C ASP A 59 -5.48 -2.91 -14.28
N ALA A 60 -4.20 -3.13 -14.53
CA ALA A 60 -3.76 -4.30 -15.28
C ALA A 60 -4.25 -5.61 -14.62
N PHE A 61 -4.28 -5.64 -13.29
CA PHE A 61 -4.83 -6.74 -12.52
C PHE A 61 -6.36 -6.79 -12.59
N ILE A 62 -7.06 -5.67 -12.32
CA ILE A 62 -8.54 -5.63 -12.26
C ILE A 62 -9.16 -5.98 -13.61
N TYR A 63 -8.67 -5.34 -14.68
CA TYR A 63 -9.26 -5.45 -16.01
C TYR A 63 -8.67 -6.55 -16.88
N GLY A 64 -7.69 -7.30 -16.34
CA GLY A 64 -7.05 -8.37 -17.10
C GLY A 64 -6.31 -7.88 -18.35
N LEU A 65 -5.79 -6.64 -18.32
CA LEU A 65 -5.14 -6.02 -19.49
C LEU A 65 -3.87 -6.75 -19.93
N ASP A 66 -3.36 -7.64 -19.11
CA ASP A 66 -2.21 -8.51 -19.32
C ASP A 66 -2.56 -9.86 -19.95
N ALA A 67 -3.86 -10.19 -20.05
CA ALA A 67 -4.32 -11.47 -20.59
C ALA A 67 -4.59 -11.36 -22.09
N LYS A 68 -4.23 -12.42 -22.83
CA LYS A 68 -4.66 -12.57 -24.22
C LYS A 68 -6.16 -12.86 -24.25
N ALA A 69 -6.86 -12.28 -25.21
CA ALA A 69 -8.30 -12.50 -25.39
C ALA A 69 -8.59 -14.02 -25.46
N GLY A 70 -9.54 -14.49 -24.63
CA GLY A 70 -9.98 -15.88 -24.58
C GLY A 70 -9.24 -16.81 -23.61
N GLN A 71 -8.31 -16.30 -22.79
CA GLN A 71 -7.56 -17.13 -21.82
C GLN A 71 -8.16 -17.20 -20.41
N SER A 72 -9.28 -16.52 -20.15
CA SER A 72 -9.91 -16.47 -18.84
C SER A 72 -11.41 -16.72 -18.96
N THR A 73 -11.97 -17.48 -18.02
CA THR A 73 -13.42 -17.63 -17.91
C THR A 73 -13.95 -16.60 -16.91
N PRO A 74 -15.18 -16.07 -17.11
CA PRO A 74 -15.78 -15.12 -16.16
C PRO A 74 -15.81 -15.64 -14.72
N GLU A 75 -16.00 -16.93 -14.51
CA GLU A 75 -16.04 -17.56 -13.19
C GLU A 75 -14.66 -17.59 -12.52
N ALA A 76 -13.62 -17.92 -13.28
CA ALA A 76 -12.24 -17.89 -12.76
C ALA A 76 -11.82 -16.46 -12.40
N ASP A 77 -12.24 -15.47 -13.20
CA ASP A 77 -11.97 -14.06 -12.93
C ASP A 77 -12.69 -13.58 -11.68
N ALA A 78 -13.94 -13.96 -11.46
CA ALA A 78 -14.71 -13.56 -10.27
C ALA A 78 -14.08 -14.05 -8.96
N VAL A 79 -13.30 -15.14 -8.99
CA VAL A 79 -12.60 -15.69 -7.82
C VAL A 79 -11.24 -15.06 -7.60
N THR A 80 -10.52 -14.75 -8.68
CA THR A 80 -9.10 -14.36 -8.64
C THR A 80 -8.86 -12.87 -8.87
N ARG A 81 -9.85 -12.13 -9.34
CA ARG A 81 -9.77 -10.69 -9.63
C ARG A 81 -10.94 -9.94 -9.04
N PRO A 82 -10.77 -8.67 -8.66
CA PRO A 82 -11.87 -7.83 -8.23
C PRO A 82 -12.94 -7.71 -9.30
N THR A 83 -14.19 -7.78 -8.88
CA THR A 83 -15.31 -7.34 -9.72
C THR A 83 -15.18 -5.83 -9.97
N LYS A 84 -15.77 -5.34 -11.07
CA LYS A 84 -15.83 -3.89 -11.32
C LYS A 84 -16.44 -3.20 -10.11
N PRO A 85 -15.83 -2.10 -9.64
CA PRO A 85 -16.36 -1.37 -8.50
C PRO A 85 -17.72 -0.75 -8.84
N TYR A 86 -18.61 -0.75 -7.87
CA TYR A 86 -19.94 -0.16 -8.01
C TYR A 86 -19.90 1.37 -7.91
N VAL A 87 -18.91 1.90 -7.22
CA VAL A 87 -18.62 3.33 -7.09
C VAL A 87 -17.24 3.62 -7.66
N SER A 88 -16.98 4.87 -8.04
CA SER A 88 -15.63 5.28 -8.44
C SER A 88 -14.70 5.13 -7.24
N VAL A 89 -13.86 4.10 -7.25
CA VAL A 89 -12.95 3.77 -6.13
C VAL A 89 -11.75 4.71 -6.04
N ASP A 90 -11.42 5.40 -7.13
CA ASP A 90 -10.41 6.47 -7.18
C ASP A 90 -10.93 7.80 -6.60
N ARG A 91 -12.24 7.89 -6.31
CA ARG A 91 -12.92 9.06 -5.74
C ARG A 91 -12.77 10.34 -6.56
N GLY A 92 -12.29 10.27 -7.80
CA GLY A 92 -11.94 11.42 -8.60
C GLY A 92 -10.70 12.17 -8.12
N PHE A 93 -9.90 11.56 -7.24
CA PHE A 93 -8.66 12.17 -6.74
C PHE A 93 -7.59 12.24 -7.83
N GLY A 94 -7.60 11.28 -8.73
CA GLY A 94 -6.66 11.11 -9.82
C GLY A 94 -6.39 9.64 -10.08
N HIS A 95 -5.83 9.32 -11.23
CA HIS A 95 -5.66 7.93 -11.66
C HIS A 95 -4.21 7.62 -12.02
N GLN A 96 -3.75 8.04 -13.19
CA GLN A 96 -2.39 7.72 -13.64
C GLN A 96 -1.31 8.33 -12.74
N GLY A 97 -0.54 7.47 -12.08
CA GLY A 97 0.52 7.84 -11.14
C GLY A 97 0.01 8.10 -9.72
N TRP A 98 -1.31 8.02 -9.46
CA TRP A 98 -1.86 8.05 -8.10
C TRP A 98 -1.87 6.66 -7.47
N PRO A 99 -1.80 6.56 -6.13
CA PRO A 99 -1.91 5.28 -5.45
C PRO A 99 -3.29 4.65 -5.72
N ALA A 100 -3.30 3.37 -6.00
CA ALA A 100 -4.52 2.59 -5.98
C ALA A 100 -5.05 2.53 -4.54
N ILE A 101 -6.32 2.89 -4.36
CA ILE A 101 -6.96 2.99 -3.05
C ILE A 101 -8.28 2.23 -2.99
N SER A 102 -8.87 2.16 -1.81
CA SER A 102 -10.19 1.55 -1.60
C SER A 102 -10.25 0.03 -1.81
N MET A 103 -9.12 -0.68 -1.99
CA MET A 103 -9.12 -2.13 -2.06
C MET A 103 -9.19 -2.75 -0.66
N SER A 104 -9.88 -3.89 -0.53
CA SER A 104 -9.84 -4.71 0.67
C SER A 104 -8.50 -5.41 0.84
N SER A 105 -8.21 -5.95 2.02
CA SER A 105 -7.05 -6.81 2.25
C SER A 105 -7.02 -8.00 1.30
N LYS A 106 -8.19 -8.60 1.00
CA LYS A 106 -8.31 -9.66 -0.01
C LYS A 106 -7.88 -9.18 -1.40
N GLY A 107 -8.32 -8.00 -1.81
CA GLY A 107 -7.92 -7.39 -3.09
C GLY A 107 -6.41 -7.17 -3.17
N ALA A 108 -5.82 -6.66 -2.11
CA ALA A 108 -4.38 -6.43 -2.00
C ALA A 108 -3.56 -7.73 -2.07
N VAL A 109 -3.99 -8.79 -1.38
CA VAL A 109 -3.33 -10.11 -1.41
C VAL A 109 -3.43 -10.73 -2.78
N GLN A 110 -4.59 -10.73 -3.41
CA GLN A 110 -4.78 -11.29 -4.76
C GLN A 110 -3.96 -10.53 -5.83
N PHE A 111 -3.80 -9.23 -5.66
CA PHE A 111 -2.86 -8.45 -6.47
C PHE A 111 -1.42 -8.93 -6.30
N CYS A 112 -0.96 -9.15 -5.08
CA CYS A 112 0.39 -9.66 -4.82
C CYS A 112 0.62 -11.04 -5.46
N GLU A 113 -0.36 -11.93 -5.41
CA GLU A 113 -0.32 -13.23 -6.07
C GLU A 113 -0.27 -13.10 -7.60
N TRP A 114 -1.08 -12.20 -8.16
CA TRP A 114 -1.04 -11.89 -9.59
C TRP A 114 0.33 -11.35 -10.00
N LEU A 115 0.87 -10.38 -9.27
CA LEU A 115 2.18 -9.80 -9.56
C LEU A 115 3.29 -10.86 -9.47
N SER A 116 3.20 -11.76 -8.50
CA SER A 116 4.14 -12.88 -8.35
C SER A 116 4.12 -13.80 -9.58
N ARG A 117 2.93 -14.16 -10.07
CA ARG A 117 2.81 -14.97 -11.29
C ARG A 117 3.35 -14.26 -12.52
N LYS A 118 3.20 -12.92 -12.61
CA LYS A 118 3.68 -12.12 -13.75
C LYS A 118 5.18 -11.96 -13.79
N THR A 119 5.82 -11.91 -12.65
CA THR A 119 7.25 -11.62 -12.53
C THR A 119 8.10 -12.86 -12.27
N GLY A 120 7.49 -13.93 -11.78
CA GLY A 120 8.20 -15.13 -11.30
C GLY A 120 8.94 -14.91 -9.98
N ARG A 121 8.64 -13.83 -9.23
CA ARG A 121 9.16 -13.53 -7.90
C ARG A 121 8.02 -13.57 -6.89
N THR A 122 8.31 -13.80 -5.63
CA THR A 122 7.31 -13.80 -4.56
C THR A 122 7.07 -12.38 -4.04
N TYR A 123 6.00 -11.74 -4.49
CA TYR A 123 5.53 -10.47 -3.96
C TYR A 123 4.44 -10.69 -2.92
N ARG A 124 4.43 -9.84 -1.91
CA ARG A 124 3.45 -9.87 -0.81
C ARG A 124 3.32 -8.51 -0.15
N LEU A 125 2.33 -8.37 0.72
CA LEU A 125 2.24 -7.25 1.65
C LEU A 125 3.38 -7.31 2.66
N PRO A 126 3.89 -6.18 3.16
CA PRO A 126 4.84 -6.16 4.26
C PRO A 126 4.17 -6.68 5.55
N THR A 127 4.94 -7.32 6.40
CA THR A 127 4.54 -7.51 7.80
C THR A 127 4.66 -6.19 8.55
N VAL A 128 3.99 -6.06 9.70
CA VAL A 128 4.16 -4.91 10.60
C VAL A 128 5.64 -4.67 10.93
N ALA A 129 6.41 -5.73 11.17
CA ALA A 129 7.84 -5.63 11.48
C ALA A 129 8.66 -5.11 10.29
N GLU A 130 8.36 -5.55 9.06
CA GLU A 130 9.01 -5.04 7.84
C GLU A 130 8.61 -3.59 7.56
N TRP A 131 7.34 -3.25 7.74
CA TRP A 131 6.90 -1.87 7.59
C TRP A 131 7.64 -0.95 8.57
N LYS A 132 7.78 -1.35 9.84
CA LYS A 132 8.60 -0.63 10.83
C LYS A 132 10.06 -0.50 10.41
N CYS A 133 10.62 -1.51 9.73
CA CYS A 133 11.98 -1.41 9.17
C CYS A 133 12.06 -0.35 8.04
N MET A 134 11.05 -0.27 7.17
CA MET A 134 10.97 0.80 6.16
C MET A 134 10.87 2.17 6.83
N ALA A 135 9.96 2.33 7.78
CA ALA A 135 9.78 3.56 8.53
C ALA A 135 11.06 4.02 9.24
N LYS A 136 11.80 3.10 9.85
CA LYS A 136 13.10 3.38 10.46
C LYS A 136 14.15 3.76 9.42
N ALA A 137 14.23 3.03 8.31
CA ALA A 137 15.18 3.29 7.24
C ALA A 137 14.91 4.62 6.54
N SER A 138 13.66 5.08 6.50
CA SER A 138 13.26 6.38 5.93
C SER A 138 13.95 7.56 6.61
N GLY A 139 14.31 7.44 7.88
CA GLY A 139 14.89 8.53 8.67
C GLY A 139 13.95 9.72 8.88
N VAL A 140 12.67 9.59 8.54
CA VAL A 140 11.68 10.66 8.71
C VAL A 140 11.35 10.83 10.18
N THR A 141 11.44 12.06 10.67
CA THR A 141 11.11 12.45 12.04
C THR A 141 9.85 13.32 12.07
N ALA A 142 9.33 13.60 13.27
CA ALA A 142 8.18 14.49 13.41
C ALA A 142 8.43 15.89 12.80
N GLU A 143 9.67 16.40 12.87
CA GLU A 143 10.06 17.70 12.33
C GLU A 143 10.17 17.70 10.80
N SER A 144 10.55 16.56 10.20
CA SER A 144 10.68 16.44 8.74
C SER A 144 9.42 15.88 8.07
N MET A 145 8.42 15.44 8.85
CA MET A 145 7.22 14.77 8.36
C MET A 145 6.51 15.54 7.24
N ALA A 146 6.24 16.81 7.43
CA ALA A 146 5.55 17.65 6.43
C ALA A 146 6.25 17.69 5.06
N ARG A 147 7.56 17.43 5.02
CA ARG A 147 8.32 17.36 3.77
C ARG A 147 8.07 16.08 2.99
N HIS A 148 7.74 14.98 3.67
CA HIS A 148 7.71 13.63 3.10
C HIS A 148 6.32 13.00 3.09
N ALA A 149 5.35 13.56 3.82
CA ALA A 149 4.02 12.99 3.99
C ALA A 149 2.93 13.95 3.54
N TRP A 150 1.97 13.47 2.76
CA TRP A 150 0.71 14.14 2.51
C TRP A 150 -0.25 13.86 3.67
N THR A 151 -0.70 14.91 4.35
CA THR A 151 -1.60 14.85 5.51
C THR A 151 -2.76 15.82 5.32
N ASP A 152 -3.73 15.84 6.23
CA ASP A 152 -4.86 16.79 6.17
C ASP A 152 -4.41 18.26 6.09
N ALA A 153 -3.21 18.55 6.60
CA ALA A 153 -2.66 19.91 6.56
C ALA A 153 -2.36 20.45 5.15
N ASP A 154 -2.09 19.58 4.18
CA ASP A 154 -1.63 20.01 2.84
C ASP A 154 -2.14 19.13 1.68
N ALA A 155 -2.94 18.09 1.96
CA ALA A 155 -3.39 17.14 0.95
C ALA A 155 -4.73 17.49 0.26
N ASP A 156 -5.39 18.60 0.60
CA ASP A 156 -6.71 18.96 0.03
C ASP A 156 -7.75 17.83 0.12
N VAL A 157 -7.74 17.06 1.21
CA VAL A 157 -8.66 15.94 1.50
C VAL A 157 -8.64 14.84 0.41
N ARG A 158 -7.50 14.61 -0.23
CA ARG A 158 -7.32 13.60 -1.29
C ARG A 158 -5.92 13.03 -1.29
N THR A 159 -5.74 11.89 -1.98
CA THR A 159 -4.40 11.40 -2.31
C THR A 159 -3.76 12.23 -3.41
N HIS A 160 -2.45 12.20 -3.49
CA HIS A 160 -1.61 12.84 -4.49
C HIS A 160 -0.85 11.80 -5.31
N ARG A 161 -0.22 12.25 -6.41
CA ARG A 161 0.64 11.35 -7.19
C ARG A 161 1.77 10.81 -6.34
N CYS A 162 2.03 9.53 -6.49
CA CYS A 162 3.17 8.90 -5.83
C CYS A 162 4.46 9.64 -6.18
N GLY A 163 5.22 10.04 -5.15
CA GLY A 163 6.50 10.70 -5.31
C GLY A 163 6.46 12.17 -5.67
N GLU A 164 5.35 12.87 -5.53
CA GLU A 164 5.32 14.34 -5.61
C GLU A 164 6.10 14.97 -4.46
N LYS A 165 6.09 14.36 -3.28
CA LYS A 165 7.00 14.71 -2.20
C LYS A 165 8.35 13.99 -2.36
N PRO A 166 9.46 14.58 -1.87
CA PRO A 166 10.79 14.00 -2.07
C PRO A 166 10.93 12.64 -1.39
N ALA A 167 11.76 11.80 -2.00
CA ALA A 167 12.15 10.53 -1.41
C ALA A 167 12.81 10.71 -0.04
N ASP A 168 12.65 9.74 0.80
CA ASP A 168 13.29 9.63 2.10
C ASP A 168 14.75 9.11 2.01
N ALA A 169 15.40 8.89 3.15
CA ALA A 169 16.78 8.42 3.20
C ALA A 169 16.98 7.00 2.64
N ALA A 170 15.92 6.17 2.59
CA ALA A 170 15.94 4.84 1.99
C ALA A 170 15.62 4.89 0.48
N GLY A 171 15.30 6.07 -0.06
CA GLY A 171 14.85 6.26 -1.42
C GLY A 171 13.39 5.90 -1.66
N LEU A 172 12.64 5.62 -0.59
CA LEU A 172 11.19 5.40 -0.64
C LEU A 172 10.46 6.75 -0.71
N VAL A 173 9.26 6.75 -1.26
CA VAL A 173 8.35 7.89 -1.25
C VAL A 173 7.02 7.47 -0.64
N ASP A 174 6.34 8.42 -0.01
CA ASP A 174 4.98 8.23 0.53
C ASP A 174 4.84 7.02 1.51
N VAL A 175 5.90 6.67 2.25
CA VAL A 175 5.82 5.69 3.36
C VAL A 175 4.95 6.24 4.49
N TRP A 176 4.90 7.56 4.59
CA TRP A 176 4.13 8.32 5.54
C TRP A 176 3.09 9.17 4.81
N GLY A 177 1.85 9.12 5.24
CA GLY A 177 0.77 9.88 4.64
C GLY A 177 0.30 9.31 3.30
N ASN A 178 -0.28 10.14 2.46
CA ASN A 178 -0.90 9.81 1.19
C ASN A 178 -1.98 8.72 1.33
N ALA A 179 -1.66 7.45 1.14
CA ALA A 179 -2.55 6.34 1.45
C ALA A 179 -1.94 5.40 2.50
N ALA A 180 -2.71 5.06 3.54
CA ALA A 180 -2.29 4.09 4.54
C ALA A 180 -2.10 2.71 3.89
N GLU A 181 -1.04 2.00 4.28
CA GLU A 181 -0.60 0.80 3.59
C GLU A 181 -1.04 -0.48 4.29
N TRP A 182 -1.64 -1.41 3.55
CA TRP A 182 -1.94 -2.74 4.04
C TRP A 182 -0.70 -3.48 4.50
N CYS A 183 -0.78 -4.07 5.70
CA CYS A 183 0.25 -4.90 6.30
C CYS A 183 -0.34 -6.19 6.85
N ILE A 184 0.49 -7.23 6.91
CA ILE A 184 0.17 -8.48 7.62
C ILE A 184 0.36 -8.22 9.12
N ALA A 185 -0.72 -8.38 9.89
CA ALA A 185 -0.71 -8.12 11.33
C ALA A 185 0.03 -9.21 12.12
N GLU A 186 0.56 -8.85 13.28
CA GLU A 186 1.12 -9.81 14.22
C GLU A 186 0.00 -10.71 14.76
N GLY A 187 0.19 -12.01 14.70
CA GLY A 187 -0.83 -12.98 15.11
C GLY A 187 -1.86 -13.33 14.03
N GLY A 188 -1.76 -12.78 12.85
CA GLY A 188 -2.62 -13.05 11.69
C GLY A 188 -3.63 -11.96 11.40
N GLY A 189 -4.24 -12.03 10.21
CA GLY A 189 -5.11 -10.97 9.68
C GLY A 189 -4.32 -9.78 9.10
N TYR A 190 -5.02 -8.66 8.91
CA TYR A 190 -4.47 -7.48 8.24
C TYR A 190 -4.72 -6.21 9.04
N CYS A 191 -3.84 -5.24 8.85
CA CYS A 191 -3.93 -3.91 9.42
C CYS A 191 -3.36 -2.90 8.43
N ILE A 192 -3.54 -1.62 8.71
CA ILE A 192 -2.90 -0.54 7.95
C ILE A 192 -1.91 0.22 8.82
N LEU A 193 -0.89 0.78 8.16
CA LEU A 193 0.15 1.62 8.76
C LEU A 193 0.45 2.82 7.84
N GLY A 194 1.21 3.79 8.32
CA GLY A 194 1.71 4.92 7.55
C GLY A 194 0.93 6.21 7.77
N GLY A 195 -0.31 6.11 8.18
CA GLY A 195 -1.23 7.25 8.13
C GLY A 195 -1.62 7.57 6.68
N SER A 196 -2.42 8.60 6.49
CA SER A 196 -2.97 8.96 5.20
C SER A 196 -3.16 10.47 5.05
N TYR A 197 -3.64 10.89 3.91
CA TYR A 197 -4.06 12.28 3.65
C TYR A 197 -5.14 12.80 4.62
N ARG A 198 -5.78 11.92 5.40
CA ARG A 198 -6.84 12.27 6.38
C ARG A 198 -6.31 12.56 7.77
N ASP A 199 -5.06 12.20 8.05
CA ASP A 199 -4.48 12.35 9.37
C ASP A 199 -4.02 13.79 9.56
N GLU A 200 -4.53 14.46 10.58
CA GLU A 200 -4.12 15.82 10.94
C GLU A 200 -2.61 15.87 11.26
N ARG A 201 -2.11 14.83 11.91
CA ARG A 201 -0.72 14.68 12.31
C ARG A 201 -0.29 13.22 12.32
N ILE A 202 0.84 12.92 11.71
CA ILE A 202 1.50 11.63 11.80
C ILE A 202 2.69 11.74 12.74
N ASP A 203 2.67 10.95 13.82
CA ASP A 203 3.78 10.84 14.76
C ASP A 203 4.49 9.48 14.57
N PRO A 204 5.72 9.46 14.02
CA PRO A 204 6.45 8.22 13.82
C PRO A 204 6.66 7.39 15.08
N ALA A 205 6.82 8.04 16.24
CA ALA A 205 7.06 7.37 17.51
C ALA A 205 5.81 6.74 18.10
N ALA A 206 4.62 7.27 17.76
CA ALA A 206 3.33 6.81 18.27
C ALA A 206 2.56 5.93 17.26
N MET A 207 3.09 5.72 16.05
CA MET A 207 2.41 4.96 14.99
C MET A 207 2.10 3.53 15.42
N LYS A 208 0.83 3.18 15.33
CA LYS A 208 0.31 1.84 15.68
C LYS A 208 -0.46 1.26 14.49
N PRO A 209 -0.40 -0.07 14.33
CA PRO A 209 -1.25 -0.74 13.35
C PRO A 209 -2.74 -0.49 13.67
N VAL A 210 -3.51 -0.15 12.64
CA VAL A 210 -4.97 -0.05 12.72
C VAL A 210 -5.56 -1.32 12.11
N PRO A 211 -6.20 -2.17 12.90
CA PRO A 211 -6.78 -3.42 12.41
C PRO A 211 -7.85 -3.18 11.36
N GLU A 212 -7.97 -4.12 10.41
CA GLU A 212 -9.09 -4.14 9.48
C GLU A 212 -10.42 -4.18 10.23
N THR A 213 -11.38 -3.35 9.79
CA THR A 213 -12.72 -3.28 10.40
C THR A 213 -13.81 -3.32 9.33
N PRO A 214 -14.93 -4.01 9.58
CA PRO A 214 -16.07 -4.02 8.69
C PRO A 214 -16.62 -2.62 8.37
N SER A 215 -16.44 -1.64 9.28
CA SER A 215 -16.93 -0.28 9.09
C SER A 215 -16.32 0.45 7.89
N TRP A 216 -15.18 -0.02 7.37
CA TRP A 216 -14.59 0.54 6.14
C TRP A 216 -15.39 0.19 4.88
N ASN A 217 -16.47 -0.60 5.03
CA ASN A 217 -17.40 -0.94 3.96
C ASN A 217 -18.88 -0.85 4.37
N ASP A 218 -19.21 -0.01 5.35
CA ASP A 218 -20.59 0.10 5.85
C ASP A 218 -21.53 0.72 4.83
N SER A 219 -21.05 1.69 4.06
CA SER A 219 -21.83 2.40 3.03
C SER A 219 -21.95 1.64 1.70
N ASP A 220 -21.38 0.43 1.56
CA ASP A 220 -21.52 -0.34 0.33
C ASP A 220 -22.99 -0.70 0.08
N PRO A 221 -23.58 -0.26 -1.04
CA PRO A 221 -24.98 -0.52 -1.36
C PRO A 221 -25.25 -1.95 -1.81
N GLN A 222 -24.22 -2.77 -2.06
CA GLN A 222 -24.37 -4.14 -2.52
C GLN A 222 -24.78 -5.07 -1.39
N PHE A 223 -25.55 -6.12 -1.74
CA PHE A 223 -25.85 -7.20 -0.85
C PHE A 223 -25.63 -8.57 -1.55
N PRO A 224 -24.71 -9.40 -1.07
CA PRO A 224 -23.74 -9.14 0.00
C PRO A 224 -22.76 -8.03 -0.38
N LYS A 225 -22.19 -7.34 0.63
CA LYS A 225 -21.19 -6.29 0.44
C LYS A 225 -19.97 -6.82 -0.32
N SER A 226 -19.33 -5.95 -1.06
CA SER A 226 -18.11 -6.30 -1.80
C SER A 226 -17.05 -6.88 -0.88
N VAL A 227 -16.45 -7.98 -1.30
CA VAL A 227 -15.26 -8.55 -0.65
C VAL A 227 -13.95 -7.99 -1.22
N TRP A 228 -14.05 -7.16 -2.26
CA TRP A 228 -12.91 -6.62 -2.99
C TRP A 228 -12.65 -5.16 -2.72
N TRP A 229 -13.69 -4.42 -2.38
CA TRP A 229 -13.66 -2.96 -2.29
C TRP A 229 -14.18 -2.49 -0.94
N LEU A 230 -13.58 -1.40 -0.46
CA LEU A 230 -13.94 -0.71 0.77
C LEU A 230 -14.51 0.66 0.43
N VAL A 231 -15.83 0.80 0.41
CA VAL A 231 -16.50 2.05 0.05
C VAL A 231 -16.11 3.18 1.00
N ASP A 232 -15.89 2.89 2.27
CA ASP A 232 -15.51 3.87 3.29
C ASP A 232 -14.00 3.92 3.57
N GLY A 233 -13.20 3.19 2.74
CA GLY A 233 -11.75 3.10 2.85
C GLY A 233 -10.94 3.83 1.76
N PRO A 234 -11.32 5.06 1.29
CA PRO A 234 -10.59 5.74 0.20
C PRO A 234 -9.20 6.26 0.61
N PHE A 235 -8.80 6.04 1.84
CA PHE A 235 -7.51 6.38 2.40
C PHE A 235 -6.58 5.15 2.53
N ILE A 236 -6.99 4.01 2.02
CA ILE A 236 -6.27 2.74 2.16
C ILE A 236 -5.73 2.32 0.80
N GLY A 237 -4.43 2.18 0.73
CA GLY A 237 -3.67 1.66 -0.40
C GLY A 237 -2.77 0.49 -0.01
N MET A 238 -1.72 0.25 -0.78
CA MET A 238 -0.74 -0.80 -0.48
C MET A 238 0.61 -0.51 -1.10
N ARG A 239 1.65 -1.07 -0.49
CA ARG A 239 2.99 -1.22 -1.04
C ARG A 239 3.36 -2.70 -1.06
N VAL A 240 4.06 -3.16 -2.10
CA VAL A 240 4.51 -4.55 -2.17
C VAL A 240 5.95 -4.69 -1.73
N VAL A 241 6.26 -5.84 -1.16
CA VAL A 241 7.62 -6.24 -0.81
C VAL A 241 7.96 -7.61 -1.39
N THR A 242 9.26 -7.88 -1.52
CA THR A 242 9.79 -9.20 -1.91
C THR A 242 11.09 -9.48 -1.18
N SER A 243 11.33 -10.74 -0.87
CA SER A 243 12.64 -11.21 -0.39
C SER A 243 13.57 -11.62 -1.54
N ASP A 244 13.04 -11.71 -2.76
CA ASP A 244 13.74 -12.15 -3.95
C ASP A 244 14.56 -11.00 -4.54
N GLY A 245 15.89 -11.14 -4.52
CA GLY A 245 16.84 -10.16 -5.07
C GLY A 245 16.87 -10.16 -6.60
N PRO A 246 17.64 -9.24 -7.22
CA PRO A 246 17.75 -9.12 -8.67
C PRO A 246 18.20 -10.42 -9.34
N ASP A 247 19.05 -11.18 -8.67
CA ASP A 247 19.63 -12.45 -9.18
C ASP A 247 18.79 -13.68 -8.85
N ALA A 248 17.67 -13.52 -8.16
CA ALA A 248 16.79 -14.65 -7.87
C ALA A 248 16.29 -15.28 -9.17
N ALA A 249 16.46 -16.60 -9.29
CA ALA A 249 15.98 -17.34 -10.44
C ALA A 249 14.46 -17.12 -10.57
N LYS A 250 14.03 -16.60 -11.72
CA LYS A 250 12.60 -16.46 -12.02
C LYS A 250 12.01 -17.86 -12.11
N SER A 251 11.31 -18.28 -11.07
CA SER A 251 10.63 -19.57 -11.07
C SER A 251 9.44 -19.51 -12.02
N VAL A 252 9.61 -20.01 -13.23
CA VAL A 252 8.51 -20.31 -14.14
C VAL A 252 7.90 -21.64 -13.70
N GLY A 253 7.19 -21.63 -12.60
CA GLY A 253 6.48 -22.79 -12.07
C GLY A 253 5.07 -22.38 -11.63
N PRO A 254 4.09 -23.31 -11.64
CA PRO A 254 2.80 -23.02 -11.04
C PRO A 254 3.02 -22.60 -9.59
N ALA A 255 2.40 -21.50 -9.20
CA ALA A 255 2.45 -21.01 -7.83
C ALA A 255 2.15 -22.18 -6.87
N SER A 256 3.05 -22.40 -5.90
CA SER A 256 2.73 -23.28 -4.78
C SER A 256 1.40 -22.83 -4.18
N PRO A 257 0.47 -23.73 -3.85
CA PRO A 257 -0.79 -23.31 -3.27
C PRO A 257 -0.49 -22.42 -2.06
N ALA A 258 -1.06 -21.22 -2.10
CA ALA A 258 -0.94 -20.26 -1.01
C ALA A 258 -1.26 -20.99 0.30
N THR A 259 -0.43 -20.77 1.32
CA THR A 259 -0.76 -21.18 2.67
C THR A 259 -2.16 -20.65 2.95
N PRO A 260 -3.13 -21.49 3.32
CA PRO A 260 -4.50 -21.03 3.50
C PRO A 260 -4.48 -19.88 4.49
N ASN A 261 -5.11 -18.75 4.10
CA ASN A 261 -5.31 -17.64 5.00
C ASN A 261 -5.88 -18.17 6.31
N PRO A 262 -5.35 -17.74 7.47
CA PRO A 262 -5.99 -18.08 8.72
C PRO A 262 -7.46 -17.65 8.64
N PRO A 263 -8.40 -18.48 9.13
CA PRO A 263 -9.81 -18.12 9.10
C PRO A 263 -9.99 -16.79 9.82
N ALA A 264 -10.80 -15.90 9.24
CA ALA A 264 -11.19 -14.65 9.89
C ALA A 264 -11.66 -14.98 11.31
N ALA A 265 -11.14 -14.29 12.30
CA ALA A 265 -11.54 -14.48 13.68
C ALA A 265 -13.07 -14.36 13.78
N PRO A 266 -13.78 -15.28 14.46
CA PRO A 266 -15.21 -15.17 14.61
C PRO A 266 -15.54 -13.86 15.34
N ASN A 267 -16.48 -13.10 14.78
CA ASN A 267 -16.97 -11.85 15.37
C ASN A 267 -17.33 -12.11 16.84
N ALA A 268 -16.70 -11.41 17.75
CA ALA A 268 -17.10 -11.40 19.14
C ALA A 268 -18.57 -10.92 19.22
N PRO A 269 -19.45 -11.60 19.96
CA PRO A 269 -20.84 -11.18 20.08
C PRO A 269 -20.88 -9.78 20.69
N ALA A 270 -21.65 -8.89 20.06
CA ALA A 270 -21.92 -7.55 20.57
C ALA A 270 -22.49 -7.66 21.99
N THR A 271 -21.84 -7.02 22.95
CA THR A 271 -22.34 -6.88 24.32
C THR A 271 -23.67 -6.11 24.26
N PRO A 272 -24.77 -6.64 24.84
CA PRO A 272 -26.03 -5.92 24.85
C PRO A 272 -25.89 -4.63 25.66
N ASN A 273 -26.29 -3.55 25.05
CA ASN A 273 -26.33 -2.21 25.66
C ASN A 273 -27.12 -2.25 26.96
N ALA A 274 -26.48 -1.85 28.05
CA ALA A 274 -27.13 -1.70 29.35
C ALA A 274 -28.27 -0.69 29.23
N THR A 275 -29.48 -1.13 29.51
CA THR A 275 -30.69 -0.32 29.61
C THR A 275 -30.49 0.82 30.60
N ALA A 276 -30.67 2.07 30.16
CA ALA A 276 -30.74 3.24 31.01
C ALA A 276 -31.92 3.10 32.01
N PRO A 277 -31.78 3.57 33.27
CA PRO A 277 -32.86 3.53 34.21
C PRO A 277 -33.99 4.48 33.83
N LYS A 278 -35.22 3.99 33.85
CA LYS A 278 -36.42 4.81 33.75
C LYS A 278 -36.54 5.64 35.02
N ASP A 279 -36.35 6.93 34.92
CA ASP A 279 -36.77 7.86 35.97
C ASP A 279 -38.30 7.96 36.01
N SER A 280 -38.85 7.57 37.15
CA SER A 280 -40.21 7.79 37.55
C SER A 280 -40.29 9.14 38.28
N ARG A 281 -40.93 10.12 37.63
CA ARG A 281 -41.89 11.06 38.28
C ARG A 281 -42.44 12.04 37.26
#